data_ad9252466d0e4dd3433ed94aa05b4884
#
_entry.id   ad9252466d0e4dd3433ed94aa05b4884
#
_cell.length_a   1.000
_cell.length_b   1.000
_cell.length_c   1.000
_cell.angle_alpha   90.00
_cell.angle_beta   90.00
_cell.angle_gamma   90.00
#
_symmetry.space_group_name_H-M   'P 1'
#
loop_
_entity.id
_entity.type
_entity.pdbx_description
1 polymer ?
#
loop_
_entity_poly.entity_id
_entity_poly.type
_entity_poly.pdbx_seq_one_letter_code
_entity_poly.pdbx_strand_id
1 'polypeptide(L)' 'IKTGDRVVTKSGMHGKIVEINDNNNTCVLVTMAGKIKFDKSAISFELSDALNKKD' A
#
# COMPACT_ATOMS: atom_id res chain seq x y z
N ILE A 1 -5.72 4.37 -5.36
CA ILE A 1 -5.40 3.70 -4.08
C ILE A 1 -6.24 4.31 -2.97
N LYS A 2 -6.88 3.47 -2.20
CA LYS A 2 -7.73 3.91 -1.10
C LYS A 2 -7.66 2.88 0.02
N THR A 3 -8.22 3.24 1.17
CA THR A 3 -8.26 2.32 2.30
C THR A 3 -8.98 1.03 1.92
N GLY A 4 -8.42 -0.09 2.38
CA GLY A 4 -8.94 -1.40 2.04
C GLY A 4 -8.27 -2.05 0.85
N ASP A 5 -7.52 -1.28 0.05
CA ASP A 5 -6.82 -1.84 -1.09
C ASP A 5 -5.57 -2.58 -0.65
N ARG A 6 -5.25 -3.63 -1.40
CA ARG A 6 -3.98 -4.32 -1.22
C ARG A 6 -2.95 -3.66 -2.09
N VAL A 7 -1.75 -3.49 -1.55
CA VAL A 7 -0.67 -2.86 -2.27
C VAL A 7 0.62 -3.63 -2.06
N VAL A 8 1.56 -3.39 -2.97
CA VAL A 8 2.90 -3.94 -2.87
C VAL A 8 3.86 -2.78 -2.94
N THR A 9 4.80 -2.71 -2.03
CA THR A 9 5.81 -1.66 -2.05
C THR A 9 6.87 -1.99 -3.10
N LYS A 10 7.67 -0.99 -3.43
CA LYS A 10 8.75 -1.19 -4.40
C LYS A 10 9.80 -2.17 -3.91
N SER A 11 9.89 -2.36 -2.61
CA SER A 11 10.77 -3.36 -2.01
C SER A 11 10.17 -4.77 -2.02
N GLY A 12 8.94 -4.91 -2.49
CA GLY A 12 8.27 -6.20 -2.59
C GLY A 12 7.45 -6.59 -1.37
N MET A 13 7.23 -5.67 -0.44
CA MET A 13 6.44 -5.95 0.76
C MET A 13 4.96 -5.80 0.43
N HIS A 14 4.18 -6.81 0.79
CA HIS A 14 2.73 -6.80 0.60
C HIS A 14 2.04 -6.27 1.83
N GLY A 15 0.99 -5.49 1.64
CA GLY A 15 0.23 -4.96 2.75
C GLY A 15 -1.15 -4.50 2.31
N LYS A 16 -1.96 -4.13 3.29
CA LYS A 16 -3.29 -3.60 3.04
C LYS A 16 -3.36 -2.19 3.61
N ILE A 17 -3.88 -1.26 2.84
CA ILE A 17 -3.97 0.13 3.26
C ILE A 17 -5.09 0.26 4.29
N VAL A 18 -4.76 0.80 5.45
CA VAL A 18 -5.74 1.07 6.50
C VAL A 18 -5.92 2.55 6.76
N GLU A 19 -4.98 3.37 6.28
CA GLU A 19 -5.06 4.81 6.45
C GLU A 19 -4.26 5.49 5.35
N ILE A 20 -4.77 6.62 4.87
CA ILE A 20 -4.08 7.44 3.88
C ILE A 20 -4.05 8.87 4.41
N ASN A 21 -2.88 9.48 4.38
CA ASN A 21 -2.71 10.87 4.79
C ASN A 21 -2.23 11.67 3.57
N ASP A 22 -3.16 12.38 2.96
CA ASP A 22 -2.83 13.16 1.76
C ASP A 22 -1.97 14.38 2.07
N ASN A 23 -2.10 14.93 3.27
CA ASN A 23 -1.31 16.10 3.65
C ASN A 23 0.17 15.79 3.70
N ASN A 24 0.52 14.62 4.20
CA ASN A 24 1.92 14.21 4.33
C ASN A 24 2.34 13.27 3.19
N ASN A 25 1.43 12.95 2.29
CA ASN A 25 1.69 12.04 1.18
C ASN A 25 2.17 10.68 1.68
N THR A 26 1.54 10.19 2.75
CA THR A 26 1.90 8.91 3.36
C THR A 26 0.68 8.02 3.51
N CYS A 27 0.92 6.74 3.76
CA CYS A 27 -0.14 5.80 4.05
C CYS A 27 0.35 4.77 5.05
N VAL A 28 -0.60 4.17 5.75
CA VAL A 28 -0.29 3.12 6.72
C VAL A 28 -0.75 1.79 6.15
N LEU A 29 0.17 0.83 6.13
CA LEU A 29 -0.11 -0.52 5.64
C LEU A 29 -0.05 -1.51 6.78
N VAL A 30 -0.99 -2.44 6.78
CA VAL A 30 -0.92 -3.61 7.65
C VAL A 30 -0.18 -4.69 6.90
N THR A 31 0.94 -5.14 7.46
CA THR A 31 1.75 -6.19 6.90
C THR A 31 1.85 -7.32 7.91
N MET A 32 2.55 -8.38 7.56
CA MET A 32 2.79 -9.47 8.50
C MET A 32 3.61 -9.01 9.71
N ALA A 33 4.36 -7.94 9.56
CA ALA A 33 5.14 -7.35 10.65
C ALA A 33 4.35 -6.32 11.45
N GLY A 34 3.08 -6.09 11.10
CA GLY A 34 2.23 -5.12 11.79
C GLY A 34 1.99 -3.89 10.92
N LYS A 35 1.53 -2.83 11.57
CA LYS A 35 1.24 -1.58 10.86
C LYS A 35 2.53 -0.80 10.64
N ILE A 36 2.77 -0.40 9.41
CA ILE A 36 3.96 0.36 9.05
C ILE A 36 3.53 1.54 8.19
N LYS A 37 4.09 2.71 8.47
CA LYS A 37 3.82 3.92 7.71
C LYS A 37 4.79 4.01 6.55
N PHE A 38 4.27 4.20 5.36
CA PHE A 38 5.07 4.35 4.14
C PHE A 38 4.74 5.65 3.45
N ASP A 39 5.70 6.18 2.71
CA ASP A 39 5.42 7.25 1.75
C ASP A 39 4.64 6.65 0.59
N LYS A 40 3.73 7.43 0.02
CA LYS A 40 2.98 6.96 -1.14
C LYS A 40 3.90 6.60 -2.30
N SER A 41 5.04 7.28 -2.41
CA SER A 41 6.00 7.00 -3.47
C SER A 41 6.68 5.64 -3.32
N ALA A 42 6.58 5.03 -2.14
CA ALA A 42 7.14 3.69 -1.92
C ALA A 42 6.22 2.59 -2.43
N ILE A 43 5.00 2.93 -2.81
CA ILE A 43 4.04 1.96 -3.31
C ILE A 43 4.29 1.70 -4.80
N SER A 44 4.33 0.43 -5.17
CA SER A 44 4.43 0.06 -6.58
C SER A 44 3.03 -0.06 -7.14
N PHE A 45 2.63 0.89 -7.96
CA PHE A 45 1.29 0.87 -8.54
C PHE A 45 1.11 -0.29 -9.50
N GLU A 46 2.14 -0.66 -10.23
CA GLU A 46 2.04 -1.77 -11.17
C GLU A 46 1.78 -3.09 -10.46
N LEU A 47 2.55 -3.36 -9.40
CA LEU A 47 2.37 -4.58 -8.62
C LEU A 47 1.07 -4.57 -7.85
N SER A 48 0.68 -3.40 -7.36
CA SER A 48 -0.59 -3.26 -6.63
C SER A 48 -1.77 -3.52 -7.55
N ASP A 49 -1.73 -3.01 -8.78
CA ASP A 49 -2.77 -3.25 -9.75
C ASP A 49 -2.90 -4.75 -10.05
N ALA A 50 -1.78 -5.45 -10.16
CA ALA A 50 -1.81 -6.89 -10.41
C ALA A 50 -2.52 -7.64 -9.28
N LEU A 51 -2.34 -7.20 -8.03
CA LEU A 51 -3.01 -7.81 -6.89
C LEU A 51 -4.51 -7.57 -6.89
N ASN A 52 -4.93 -6.39 -7.32
CA ASN A 52 -6.34 -6.00 -7.27
C ASN A 52 -7.09 -6.30 -8.55
N LYS A 53 -6.37 -6.71 -9.57
CA LYS A 53 -6.96 -7.03 -10.86
C LYS A 53 -7.67 -8.38 -10.79
N LYS A 54 -8.90 -8.40 -11.29
CA LYS A 54 -9.66 -9.64 -11.39
C LYS A 54 -9.78 -10.04 -12.84
N ASP A 55 -9.61 -11.30 -13.08
CA ASP A 55 -9.74 -11.85 -14.42
C ASP A 55 -11.19 -12.07 -14.79
#